data_799ecf01bfd946b1003a9509867b2b70
#
_entry.id   799ecf01bfd946b1003a9509867b2b70
#
_cell.length_a   1.000
_cell.length_b   1.000
_cell.length_c   1.000
_cell.angle_alpha   90.00
_cell.angle_beta   90.00
_cell.angle_gamma   90.00
#
_symmetry.space_group_name_H-M   'P 1'
#
loop_
_entity.id
_entity.type
_entity.pdbx_description
1 polymer ?
#
loop_
_entity_poly.entity_id
_entity_poly.type
_entity_poly.pdbx_seq_one_letter_code
_entity_poly.pdbx_strand_id
1 'polypeptide(L)'
;MNWYTLVDVEALAAALDSDELRIVDARFALMDPEAGRRGYEESHLPGAVHADLNLDLSDLSRRGEGRHPLPDEGAFAHSLGEWGIAPDHQVVVYDAGDGSMAAARLWWMLNLLGHARVAVLDGGLAAWRAKGLPETASPSVPTEVQAYPARFEASRIVLAAEVESRLHEASGWLLDARAGERFRGEAEPIDPVAGHVPGAVNRPVADNLEAGHFKSSKQLRAEIEPLLSGRKPEDVVVMCGSGVTACHLLLAMEHAGLHGARVYAGSWSGWISDPSRPIARGL
;
A
#
# COMPACT_ATOMS: atom_id res chain seq x y z
N MET A 1 4.19 -21.39 6.81
CA MET A 1 3.36 -20.50 5.98
C MET A 1 4.25 -19.80 4.96
N ASN A 2 3.77 -19.57 3.73
CA ASN A 2 4.54 -18.90 2.68
C ASN A 2 3.58 -18.04 1.83
N TRP A 3 3.08 -16.97 2.42
CA TRP A 3 2.23 -16.00 1.75
C TRP A 3 3.02 -14.75 1.41
N TYR A 4 2.90 -14.25 0.19
CA TYR A 4 3.75 -13.17 -0.36
C TYR A 4 2.97 -11.95 -0.86
N THR A 5 1.70 -12.15 -1.28
CA THR A 5 0.84 -11.07 -1.79
C THR A 5 -0.48 -11.02 -1.03
N LEU A 6 -1.33 -12.01 -1.22
CA LEU A 6 -2.63 -12.12 -0.59
C LEU A 6 -2.74 -13.41 0.21
N VAL A 7 -3.56 -13.40 1.25
CA VAL A 7 -3.98 -14.57 2.01
C VAL A 7 -5.49 -14.51 2.22
N ASP A 8 -6.18 -15.64 2.07
CA ASP A 8 -7.61 -15.72 2.36
C ASP A 8 -7.88 -15.85 3.87
N VAL A 9 -9.12 -15.57 4.24
CA VAL A 9 -9.58 -15.55 5.64
C VAL A 9 -9.46 -16.93 6.30
N GLU A 10 -9.78 -17.99 5.58
CA GLU A 10 -9.74 -19.36 6.07
C GLU A 10 -8.30 -19.82 6.36
N ALA A 11 -7.38 -19.51 5.47
CA ALA A 11 -5.96 -19.83 5.66
C ALA A 11 -5.37 -19.07 6.85
N LEU A 12 -5.70 -17.78 7.02
CA LEU A 12 -5.27 -17.00 8.17
C LEU A 12 -5.87 -17.55 9.47
N ALA A 13 -7.18 -17.84 9.49
CA ALA A 13 -7.86 -18.39 10.67
C ALA A 13 -7.25 -19.72 11.14
N ALA A 14 -6.87 -20.58 10.20
CA ALA A 14 -6.21 -21.85 10.51
C ALA A 14 -4.78 -21.70 11.06
N ALA A 15 -4.18 -20.53 10.92
CA ALA A 15 -2.79 -20.25 11.32
C ALA A 15 -2.67 -19.39 12.59
N LEU A 16 -3.77 -18.97 13.22
CA LEU A 16 -3.74 -18.02 14.36
C LEU A 16 -2.86 -18.48 15.53
N ASP A 17 -2.76 -19.77 15.76
CA ASP A 17 -1.98 -20.32 16.89
C ASP A 17 -0.48 -20.50 16.54
N SER A 18 -0.02 -20.02 15.40
CA SER A 18 1.38 -20.17 15.00
C SER A 18 2.27 -19.10 15.61
N ASP A 19 3.33 -19.53 16.29
CA ASP A 19 4.36 -18.64 16.85
C ASP A 19 5.13 -17.83 15.78
N GLU A 20 5.13 -18.28 14.52
CA GLU A 20 5.76 -17.56 13.40
C GLU A 20 4.89 -16.46 12.81
N LEU A 21 3.59 -16.42 13.14
CA LEU A 21 2.65 -15.45 12.57
C LEU A 21 2.68 -14.14 13.34
N ARG A 22 2.71 -13.03 12.61
CA ARG A 22 2.48 -11.67 13.13
C ARG A 22 1.36 -11.03 12.32
N ILE A 23 0.37 -10.48 13.02
CA ILE A 23 -0.79 -9.84 12.41
C ILE A 23 -0.72 -8.34 12.72
N VAL A 24 -0.94 -7.50 11.70
CA VAL A 24 -0.90 -6.05 11.86
C VAL A 24 -2.20 -5.45 11.34
N ASP A 25 -2.88 -4.72 12.21
CA ASP A 25 -4.03 -3.89 11.89
C ASP A 25 -3.56 -2.54 11.38
N ALA A 26 -3.76 -2.25 10.12
CA ALA A 26 -3.38 -0.99 9.50
C ALA A 26 -4.60 -0.12 9.15
N ARG A 27 -5.72 -0.27 9.87
CA ARG A 27 -6.92 0.55 9.60
C ARG A 27 -6.62 2.03 9.75
N PHE A 28 -7.08 2.79 8.78
CA PHE A 28 -6.90 4.24 8.72
C PHE A 28 -8.07 4.90 7.99
N ALA A 29 -8.42 6.13 8.37
CA ALA A 29 -9.37 6.96 7.64
C ALA A 29 -8.80 8.35 7.44
N LEU A 30 -8.66 8.80 6.18
CA LEU A 30 -8.00 10.07 5.85
C LEU A 30 -8.68 11.29 6.51
N MET A 31 -9.99 11.27 6.65
CA MET A 31 -10.78 12.37 7.22
C MET A 31 -10.91 12.29 8.75
N ASP A 32 -10.51 11.16 9.35
CA ASP A 32 -10.49 10.93 10.80
C ASP A 32 -9.31 10.00 11.13
N PRO A 33 -8.10 10.54 11.23
CA PRO A 33 -6.89 9.75 11.44
C PRO A 33 -6.92 8.82 12.66
N GLU A 34 -7.63 9.22 13.72
CA GLU A 34 -7.74 8.41 14.94
C GLU A 34 -8.76 7.24 14.82
N ALA A 35 -9.57 7.20 13.75
CA ALA A 35 -10.58 6.16 13.59
C ALA A 35 -9.98 4.75 13.52
N GLY A 36 -8.79 4.60 12.93
CA GLY A 36 -8.08 3.32 12.87
C GLY A 36 -7.75 2.79 14.26
N ARG A 37 -7.11 3.63 15.07
CA ARG A 37 -6.75 3.32 16.47
C ARG A 37 -7.97 3.00 17.32
N ARG A 38 -8.99 3.87 17.29
CA ARG A 38 -10.24 3.61 18.03
C ARG A 38 -10.88 2.28 17.61
N GLY A 39 -10.94 2.00 16.32
CA GLY A 39 -11.50 0.75 15.82
C GLY A 39 -10.67 -0.48 16.25
N TYR A 40 -9.33 -0.36 16.33
CA TYR A 40 -8.46 -1.40 16.87
C TYR A 40 -8.73 -1.63 18.37
N GLU A 41 -8.84 -0.56 19.16
CA GLU A 41 -9.12 -0.66 20.59
C GLU A 41 -10.51 -1.25 20.88
N GLU A 42 -11.50 -0.99 20.02
CA GLU A 42 -12.83 -1.58 20.12
C GLU A 42 -12.83 -3.07 19.76
N SER A 43 -12.18 -3.45 18.66
CA SER A 43 -12.15 -4.83 18.19
C SER A 43 -11.12 -5.03 17.06
N HIS A 44 -10.31 -6.08 17.17
CA HIS A 44 -9.28 -6.46 16.20
C HIS A 44 -9.11 -7.99 16.14
N LEU A 45 -8.37 -8.49 15.14
CA LEU A 45 -8.02 -9.89 15.04
C LEU A 45 -7.15 -10.31 16.24
N PRO A 46 -7.35 -11.51 16.81
CA PRO A 46 -6.53 -11.99 17.94
C PRO A 46 -5.02 -11.94 17.60
N GLY A 47 -4.23 -11.39 18.52
CA GLY A 47 -2.78 -11.26 18.35
C GLY A 47 -2.33 -10.10 17.44
N ALA A 48 -3.24 -9.34 16.84
CA ALA A 48 -2.87 -8.21 16.02
C ALA A 48 -2.29 -7.05 16.84
N VAL A 49 -1.30 -6.35 16.29
CA VAL A 49 -0.82 -5.03 16.72
C VAL A 49 -1.36 -3.96 15.78
N HIS A 50 -1.39 -2.69 16.21
CA HIS A 50 -1.85 -1.59 15.37
C HIS A 50 -0.67 -0.82 14.76
N ALA A 51 -0.74 -0.55 13.45
CA ALA A 51 0.17 0.32 12.72
C ALA A 51 -0.58 1.57 12.24
N ASP A 52 -0.13 2.73 12.67
CA ASP A 52 -0.73 4.01 12.26
C ASP A 52 -0.06 4.54 11.00
N LEU A 53 -0.86 4.89 9.98
CA LEU A 53 -0.34 5.40 8.72
C LEU A 53 0.49 6.68 8.89
N ASN A 54 0.08 7.58 9.77
CA ASN A 54 0.74 8.87 9.95
C ASN A 54 1.96 8.80 10.87
N LEU A 55 1.95 7.92 11.87
CA LEU A 55 2.99 7.84 12.89
C LEU A 55 4.07 6.80 12.54
N ASP A 56 3.65 5.64 12.03
CA ASP A 56 4.53 4.49 11.80
C ASP A 56 4.93 4.32 10.33
N LEU A 57 4.02 4.64 9.40
CA LEU A 57 4.21 4.38 7.97
C LEU A 57 4.50 5.64 7.16
N SER A 58 4.64 6.79 7.82
CA SER A 58 4.95 8.08 7.18
C SER A 58 5.78 8.97 8.09
N ASP A 59 6.54 9.89 7.48
CA ASP A 59 7.20 10.99 8.18
C ASP A 59 6.59 12.33 7.72
N LEU A 60 5.60 12.81 8.45
CA LEU A 60 4.87 14.03 8.12
C LEU A 60 5.72 15.32 8.26
N SER A 61 6.94 15.21 8.80
CA SER A 61 7.88 16.35 8.88
C SER A 61 8.55 16.68 7.54
N ARG A 62 8.60 15.71 6.61
CA ARG A 62 9.23 15.85 5.28
C ARG A 62 8.37 16.66 4.33
N ARG A 63 8.59 17.97 4.30
CA ARG A 63 7.82 18.88 3.45
C ARG A 63 8.19 18.74 1.97
N GLY A 64 7.18 18.81 1.09
CA GLY A 64 7.38 18.73 -0.37
C GLY A 64 7.47 17.29 -0.93
N GLU A 65 7.55 16.28 -0.09
CA GLU A 65 7.64 14.88 -0.50
C GLU A 65 6.27 14.18 -0.61
N GLY A 66 5.17 14.92 -0.55
CA GLY A 66 3.80 14.43 -0.60
C GLY A 66 3.11 14.47 0.77
N ARG A 67 1.87 13.95 0.82
CA ARG A 67 1.07 13.94 2.06
C ARG A 67 1.52 12.84 3.04
N HIS A 68 2.03 11.70 2.54
CA HIS A 68 2.53 10.59 3.35
C HIS A 68 3.93 10.18 2.88
N PRO A 69 4.97 11.02 3.15
CA PRO A 69 6.34 10.67 2.82
C PRO A 69 6.77 9.38 3.51
N LEU A 70 7.70 8.64 2.93
CA LEU A 70 8.28 7.47 3.60
C LEU A 70 8.96 7.89 4.91
N PRO A 71 8.82 7.11 6.00
CA PRO A 71 9.57 7.33 7.21
C PRO A 71 11.07 7.03 6.99
N ASP A 72 11.89 7.44 7.93
CA ASP A 72 13.25 6.95 8.03
C ASP A 72 13.27 5.42 8.21
N GLU A 73 14.17 4.74 7.52
CA GLU A 73 14.24 3.27 7.54
C GLU A 73 14.58 2.70 8.91
N GLY A 74 15.37 3.44 9.71
CA GLY A 74 15.69 3.06 11.10
C GLY A 74 14.49 3.23 12.02
N ALA A 75 13.71 4.31 11.86
CA ALA A 75 12.47 4.52 12.61
C ALA A 75 11.45 3.42 12.30
N PHE A 76 11.26 3.08 11.01
CA PHE A 76 10.37 1.98 10.63
C PHE A 76 10.83 0.62 11.18
N ALA A 77 12.15 0.34 11.14
CA ALA A 77 12.70 -0.88 11.73
C ALA A 77 12.50 -0.96 13.25
N HIS A 78 12.53 0.19 13.93
CA HIS A 78 12.22 0.26 15.36
C HIS A 78 10.77 -0.15 15.63
N SER A 79 9.80 0.42 14.88
CA SER A 79 8.39 0.02 14.98
C SER A 79 8.19 -1.49 14.75
N LEU A 80 8.89 -2.08 13.77
CA LEU A 80 8.84 -3.54 13.56
C LEU A 80 9.32 -4.31 14.80
N GLY A 81 10.38 -3.85 15.47
CA GLY A 81 10.88 -4.43 16.71
C GLY A 81 9.85 -4.37 17.83
N GLU A 82 9.20 -3.21 18.02
CA GLU A 82 8.14 -3.03 19.02
C GLU A 82 6.91 -3.92 18.73
N TRP A 83 6.59 -4.16 17.46
CA TRP A 83 5.53 -5.09 17.05
C TRP A 83 5.94 -6.56 17.12
N GLY A 84 7.16 -6.88 17.57
CA GLY A 84 7.67 -8.23 17.66
C GLY A 84 7.89 -8.91 16.32
N ILE A 85 8.14 -8.13 15.25
CA ILE A 85 8.35 -8.65 13.89
C ILE A 85 9.85 -8.86 13.66
N ALA A 86 10.25 -10.12 13.43
CA ALA A 86 11.59 -10.52 13.03
C ALA A 86 11.62 -10.94 11.54
N PRO A 87 12.81 -10.98 10.90
CA PRO A 87 12.94 -11.27 9.46
C PRO A 87 12.37 -12.62 8.99
N ASP A 88 12.24 -13.58 9.88
CA ASP A 88 11.75 -14.94 9.60
C ASP A 88 10.26 -15.13 9.87
N HIS A 89 9.58 -14.13 10.46
CA HIS A 89 8.14 -14.21 10.68
C HIS A 89 7.33 -14.12 9.38
N GLN A 90 6.18 -14.78 9.37
CA GLN A 90 5.12 -14.51 8.40
C GLN A 90 4.31 -13.32 8.89
N VAL A 91 4.28 -12.24 8.15
CA VAL A 91 3.46 -11.08 8.48
C VAL A 91 2.18 -11.11 7.66
N VAL A 92 1.03 -10.87 8.29
CA VAL A 92 -0.24 -10.62 7.61
C VAL A 92 -0.75 -9.25 8.03
N VAL A 93 -1.01 -8.40 7.06
CA VAL A 93 -1.51 -7.05 7.28
C VAL A 93 -2.96 -6.98 6.81
N TYR A 94 -3.80 -6.31 7.58
CA TYR A 94 -5.18 -6.03 7.15
C TYR A 94 -5.58 -4.58 7.45
N ASP A 95 -6.60 -4.12 6.73
CA ASP A 95 -7.33 -2.91 7.05
C ASP A 95 -8.85 -3.16 7.07
N ALA A 96 -9.69 -2.12 6.90
CA ALA A 96 -11.14 -2.24 7.11
C ALA A 96 -11.82 -3.19 6.11
N GLY A 97 -11.36 -3.25 4.85
CA GLY A 97 -12.06 -3.98 3.82
C GLY A 97 -11.21 -4.52 2.69
N ASP A 98 -10.65 -3.68 1.88
CA ASP A 98 -10.16 -4.02 0.55
C ASP A 98 -8.63 -3.94 0.38
N GLY A 99 -7.87 -3.68 1.45
CA GLY A 99 -6.40 -3.50 1.39
C GLY A 99 -5.95 -2.26 0.61
N SER A 100 -6.87 -1.36 0.26
CA SER A 100 -6.58 -0.18 -0.57
C SER A 100 -5.89 0.95 0.17
N MET A 101 -5.85 0.89 1.48
CA MET A 101 -5.28 1.90 2.36
C MET A 101 -3.88 1.51 2.85
N ALA A 102 -3.69 1.51 4.17
CA ALA A 102 -2.37 1.33 4.78
C ALA A 102 -1.87 -0.12 4.78
N ALA A 103 -2.76 -1.13 4.64
CA ALA A 103 -2.33 -2.52 4.58
C ALA A 103 -1.37 -2.79 3.41
N ALA A 104 -1.71 -2.34 2.21
CA ALA A 104 -0.82 -2.47 1.05
C ALA A 104 0.45 -1.60 1.19
N ARG A 105 0.35 -0.44 1.90
CA ARG A 105 1.51 0.41 2.18
C ARG A 105 2.51 -0.31 3.08
N LEU A 106 2.06 -0.92 4.18
CA LEU A 106 2.92 -1.68 5.08
C LEU A 106 3.51 -2.92 4.38
N TRP A 107 2.70 -3.64 3.59
CA TRP A 107 3.18 -4.75 2.76
C TRP A 107 4.34 -4.32 1.86
N TRP A 108 4.22 -3.18 1.17
CA TRP A 108 5.28 -2.65 0.30
C TRP A 108 6.52 -2.24 1.10
N MET A 109 6.36 -1.57 2.25
CA MET A 109 7.49 -1.13 3.08
C MET A 109 8.28 -2.31 3.65
N LEU A 110 7.61 -3.41 4.04
CA LEU A 110 8.27 -4.65 4.43
C LEU A 110 9.06 -5.25 3.25
N ASN A 111 8.47 -5.28 2.06
CA ASN A 111 9.18 -5.71 0.86
C ASN A 111 10.40 -4.83 0.51
N LEU A 112 10.35 -3.51 0.79
CA LEU A 112 11.51 -2.62 0.63
C LEU A 112 12.67 -2.98 1.57
N LEU A 113 12.38 -3.55 2.75
CA LEU A 113 13.39 -4.08 3.67
C LEU A 113 13.88 -5.50 3.31
N GLY A 114 13.35 -6.09 2.25
CA GLY A 114 13.64 -7.47 1.88
C GLY A 114 12.87 -8.53 2.66
N HIS A 115 11.84 -8.14 3.45
CA HIS A 115 10.95 -9.06 4.15
C HIS A 115 9.92 -9.64 3.17
N ALA A 116 10.22 -10.79 2.58
CA ALA A 116 9.37 -11.38 1.55
C ALA A 116 8.11 -12.07 2.10
N ARG A 117 8.15 -12.61 3.33
CA ARG A 117 7.03 -13.36 3.95
C ARG A 117 5.96 -12.41 4.51
N VAL A 118 5.38 -11.58 3.64
CA VAL A 118 4.32 -10.65 3.98
C VAL A 118 3.17 -10.74 3.00
N ALA A 119 1.93 -10.75 3.50
CA ALA A 119 0.72 -10.77 2.69
C ALA A 119 -0.33 -9.82 3.27
N VAL A 120 -1.27 -9.40 2.42
CA VAL A 120 -2.46 -8.66 2.81
C VAL A 120 -3.63 -9.62 2.90
N LEU A 121 -4.44 -9.49 3.96
CA LEU A 121 -5.68 -10.25 4.12
C LEU A 121 -6.70 -9.81 3.07
N ASP A 122 -7.03 -10.70 2.14
CA ASP A 122 -7.97 -10.41 1.07
C ASP A 122 -9.39 -10.19 1.62
N GLY A 123 -9.98 -9.04 1.29
CA GLY A 123 -11.25 -8.59 1.87
C GLY A 123 -11.16 -8.03 3.30
N GLY A 124 -9.99 -8.01 3.93
CA GLY A 124 -9.68 -7.37 5.20
C GLY A 124 -10.59 -7.79 6.35
N LEU A 125 -10.78 -6.87 7.32
CA LEU A 125 -11.63 -7.10 8.50
C LEU A 125 -13.10 -7.39 8.11
N ALA A 126 -13.60 -6.80 7.01
CA ALA A 126 -14.96 -7.04 6.56
C ALA A 126 -15.19 -8.51 6.18
N ALA A 127 -14.25 -9.13 5.46
CA ALA A 127 -14.32 -10.55 5.10
C ALA A 127 -14.18 -11.46 6.33
N TRP A 128 -13.30 -11.10 7.29
CA TRP A 128 -13.15 -11.81 8.57
C TRP A 128 -14.47 -11.85 9.35
N ARG A 129 -15.11 -10.69 9.48
CA ARG A 129 -16.42 -10.55 10.15
C ARG A 129 -17.54 -11.30 9.43
N ALA A 130 -17.55 -11.28 8.11
CA ALA A 130 -18.54 -12.00 7.32
C ALA A 130 -18.49 -13.53 7.54
N LYS A 131 -17.33 -14.06 7.95
CA LYS A 131 -17.17 -15.48 8.33
C LYS A 131 -17.49 -15.75 9.81
N GLY A 132 -17.82 -14.72 10.60
CA GLY A 132 -18.10 -14.87 12.04
C GLY A 132 -16.90 -15.32 12.86
N LEU A 133 -15.70 -14.98 12.43
CA LEU A 133 -14.45 -15.37 13.09
C LEU A 133 -14.16 -14.49 14.33
N PRO A 134 -13.34 -14.97 15.29
CA PRO A 134 -13.13 -14.31 16.55
C PRO A 134 -12.42 -12.96 16.40
N GLU A 135 -12.88 -12.00 17.18
CA GLU A 135 -12.20 -10.71 17.42
C GLU A 135 -11.98 -10.52 18.92
N THR A 136 -11.10 -9.61 19.29
CA THR A 136 -10.79 -9.25 20.67
C THR A 136 -10.59 -7.76 20.82
N ALA A 137 -10.87 -7.22 22.01
CA ALA A 137 -10.48 -5.87 22.43
C ALA A 137 -9.26 -5.91 23.38
N SER A 138 -8.73 -7.12 23.69
CA SER A 138 -7.58 -7.27 24.56
C SER A 138 -6.32 -6.83 23.83
N PRO A 139 -5.55 -5.85 24.35
CA PRO A 139 -4.32 -5.40 23.70
C PRO A 139 -3.36 -6.55 23.49
N SER A 140 -2.79 -6.65 22.30
CA SER A 140 -1.66 -7.53 22.06
C SER A 140 -0.39 -6.92 22.69
N VAL A 141 0.35 -7.74 23.43
CA VAL A 141 1.64 -7.36 24.01
C VAL A 141 2.70 -8.24 23.34
N PRO A 142 3.22 -7.83 22.18
CA PRO A 142 4.26 -8.60 21.51
C PRO A 142 5.54 -8.59 22.35
N THR A 143 6.30 -9.67 22.27
CA THR A 143 7.67 -9.66 22.81
C THR A 143 8.52 -8.83 21.84
N GLU A 144 9.07 -7.72 22.36
CA GLU A 144 10.00 -6.90 21.60
C GLU A 144 11.18 -7.75 21.09
N VAL A 145 11.50 -7.60 19.81
CA VAL A 145 12.63 -8.26 19.18
C VAL A 145 13.72 -7.23 18.86
N GLN A 146 14.95 -7.72 18.68
CA GLN A 146 16.06 -6.87 18.29
C GLN A 146 15.71 -6.10 17.01
N ALA A 147 16.15 -4.85 16.93
CA ALA A 147 15.90 -3.98 15.79
C ALA A 147 16.17 -4.68 14.45
N TYR A 148 15.21 -4.59 13.57
CA TYR A 148 15.27 -5.15 12.24
C TYR A 148 16.46 -4.57 11.46
N PRO A 149 17.24 -5.35 10.69
CA PRO A 149 18.25 -4.79 9.78
C PRO A 149 17.55 -3.90 8.75
N ALA A 150 17.76 -2.59 8.85
CA ALA A 150 16.96 -1.63 8.12
C ALA A 150 17.75 -0.96 7.01
N ARG A 151 17.41 -1.28 5.76
CA ARG A 151 17.79 -0.51 4.59
C ARG A 151 16.75 -0.72 3.50
N PHE A 152 16.05 0.32 3.11
CA PHE A 152 15.13 0.26 1.98
C PHE A 152 15.90 0.04 0.67
N GLU A 153 15.36 -0.83 -0.17
CA GLU A 153 15.83 -1.00 -1.54
C GLU A 153 15.48 0.23 -2.38
N ALA A 154 16.40 1.19 -2.41
CA ALA A 154 16.20 2.50 -3.05
C ALA A 154 15.85 2.39 -4.55
N SER A 155 16.30 1.33 -5.23
CA SER A 155 15.97 1.09 -6.64
C SER A 155 14.48 0.90 -6.90
N ARG A 156 13.69 0.54 -5.89
CA ARG A 156 12.23 0.36 -5.97
C ARG A 156 11.43 1.62 -5.67
N ILE A 157 12.10 2.70 -5.26
CA ILE A 157 11.50 3.99 -4.93
C ILE A 157 11.82 4.97 -6.05
N VAL A 158 10.79 5.62 -6.59
CA VAL A 158 10.93 6.64 -7.64
C VAL A 158 10.73 8.03 -7.04
N LEU A 159 11.59 8.95 -7.41
CA LEU A 159 11.53 10.36 -7.00
C LEU A 159 10.92 11.22 -8.10
N ALA A 160 10.43 12.40 -7.73
CA ALA A 160 9.80 13.33 -8.65
C ALA A 160 10.69 13.71 -9.86
N ALA A 161 12.00 13.87 -9.64
CA ALA A 161 12.95 14.18 -10.70
C ALA A 161 13.05 13.07 -11.76
N GLU A 162 12.94 11.81 -11.35
CA GLU A 162 12.89 10.69 -12.30
C GLU A 162 11.60 10.72 -13.12
N VAL A 163 10.44 10.94 -12.45
CA VAL A 163 9.16 11.10 -13.15
C VAL A 163 9.23 12.24 -14.16
N GLU A 164 9.78 13.38 -13.76
CA GLU A 164 9.94 14.56 -14.63
C GLU A 164 10.81 14.27 -15.85
N SER A 165 11.92 13.54 -15.67
CA SER A 165 12.81 13.17 -16.77
C SER A 165 12.17 12.27 -17.82
N ARG A 166 11.10 11.56 -17.47
CA ARG A 166 10.39 10.59 -18.30
C ARG A 166 9.11 11.12 -18.96
N LEU A 167 8.74 12.38 -18.76
CA LEU A 167 7.52 12.98 -19.33
C LEU A 167 7.46 12.96 -20.88
N HIS A 168 8.59 12.80 -21.55
CA HIS A 168 8.67 12.70 -23.01
C HIS A 168 8.44 11.27 -23.53
N GLU A 169 8.38 10.28 -22.67
CA GLU A 169 8.16 8.89 -23.06
C GLU A 169 6.71 8.65 -23.50
N ALA A 170 6.50 7.70 -24.41
CA ALA A 170 5.18 7.20 -24.73
C ALA A 170 4.49 6.61 -23.48
N SER A 171 3.16 6.68 -23.42
CA SER A 171 2.36 6.22 -22.27
C SER A 171 2.62 4.74 -21.89
N GLY A 172 2.12 4.32 -20.74
CA GLY A 172 2.26 2.96 -20.24
C GLY A 172 3.41 2.74 -19.24
N TRP A 173 4.23 3.76 -18.99
CA TRP A 173 5.29 3.69 -17.97
C TRP A 173 4.87 4.20 -16.58
N LEU A 174 3.80 5.03 -16.50
CA LEU A 174 3.28 5.60 -15.26
C LEU A 174 1.80 5.27 -15.13
N LEU A 175 1.43 4.55 -14.08
CA LEU A 175 0.04 4.21 -13.76
C LEU A 175 -0.41 4.99 -12.52
N ASP A 176 -1.57 5.67 -12.62
CA ASP A 176 -2.17 6.44 -11.53
C ASP A 176 -3.39 5.68 -10.97
N ALA A 177 -3.31 5.30 -9.69
CA ALA A 177 -4.31 4.51 -9.00
C ALA A 177 -5.49 5.31 -8.42
N ARG A 178 -5.55 6.63 -8.63
CA ARG A 178 -6.67 7.46 -8.16
C ARG A 178 -7.96 7.16 -8.93
N ALA A 179 -9.08 7.50 -8.32
CA ALA A 179 -10.38 7.46 -8.99
C ALA A 179 -10.37 8.28 -10.29
N GLY A 180 -11.12 7.82 -11.30
CA GLY A 180 -11.06 8.39 -12.65
C GLY A 180 -11.40 9.87 -12.72
N GLU A 181 -12.40 10.33 -11.95
CA GLU A 181 -12.79 11.74 -11.88
C GLU A 181 -11.68 12.64 -11.29
N ARG A 182 -10.89 12.12 -10.33
CA ARG A 182 -9.72 12.83 -9.80
C ARG A 182 -8.61 12.90 -10.84
N PHE A 183 -8.33 11.79 -11.50
CA PHE A 183 -7.33 11.71 -12.57
C PHE A 183 -7.66 12.70 -13.69
N ARG A 184 -8.90 12.71 -14.21
CA ARG A 184 -9.31 13.62 -15.28
C ARG A 184 -9.41 15.08 -14.86
N GLY A 185 -9.32 15.36 -13.54
CA GLY A 185 -9.45 16.71 -13.03
C GLY A 185 -10.87 17.27 -13.01
N GLU A 186 -11.87 16.39 -13.02
CA GLU A 186 -13.30 16.71 -12.93
C GLU A 186 -13.73 17.00 -11.48
N ALA A 187 -13.09 16.28 -10.53
CA ALA A 187 -13.28 16.49 -9.10
C ALA A 187 -11.95 16.26 -8.36
N GLU A 188 -11.65 17.09 -7.35
CA GLU A 188 -10.49 16.89 -6.46
C GLU A 188 -10.83 17.37 -5.05
N PRO A 189 -11.39 16.46 -4.21
CA PRO A 189 -11.82 16.83 -2.86
C PRO A 189 -10.68 16.83 -1.82
N ILE A 190 -9.47 16.38 -2.20
CA ILE A 190 -8.39 16.10 -1.25
C ILE A 190 -7.20 17.05 -1.47
N ASP A 191 -6.74 17.18 -2.71
CA ASP A 191 -5.55 17.95 -3.08
C ASP A 191 -5.94 19.33 -3.66
N PRO A 192 -5.11 20.38 -3.48
CA PRO A 192 -5.46 21.73 -3.94
C PRO A 192 -5.48 21.90 -5.47
N VAL A 193 -4.95 20.93 -6.21
CA VAL A 193 -4.84 21.00 -7.67
C VAL A 193 -5.40 19.73 -8.30
N ALA A 194 -6.31 19.90 -9.26
CA ALA A 194 -6.94 18.81 -10.01
C ALA A 194 -6.17 18.49 -11.31
N GLY A 195 -6.18 17.21 -11.71
CA GLY A 195 -5.51 16.71 -12.92
C GLY A 195 -4.56 15.55 -12.61
N HIS A 196 -3.64 15.28 -13.55
CA HIS A 196 -2.68 14.17 -13.45
C HIS A 196 -1.31 14.54 -14.05
N VAL A 197 -0.31 13.70 -13.81
CA VAL A 197 1.01 13.80 -14.44
C VAL A 197 0.89 13.52 -15.93
N PRO A 198 1.38 14.38 -16.84
CA PRO A 198 1.27 14.15 -18.29
C PRO A 198 1.83 12.78 -18.70
N GLY A 199 1.07 12.06 -19.54
CA GLY A 199 1.44 10.74 -20.02
C GLY A 199 1.12 9.59 -19.06
N ALA A 200 0.60 9.86 -17.87
CA ALA A 200 0.11 8.81 -16.96
C ALA A 200 -1.14 8.12 -17.54
N VAL A 201 -1.30 6.83 -17.21
CA VAL A 201 -2.47 6.02 -17.53
C VAL A 201 -3.23 5.75 -16.23
N ASN A 202 -4.54 5.94 -16.25
CA ASN A 202 -5.37 5.71 -15.06
C ASN A 202 -5.70 4.23 -14.90
N ARG A 203 -5.47 3.69 -13.70
CA ARG A 203 -5.95 2.39 -13.23
C ARG A 203 -6.48 2.54 -11.81
N PRO A 204 -7.74 2.95 -11.63
CA PRO A 204 -8.35 3.10 -10.31
C PRO A 204 -8.23 1.83 -9.46
N VAL A 205 -7.99 1.97 -8.16
CA VAL A 205 -7.90 0.81 -7.25
C VAL A 205 -9.18 -0.04 -7.27
N ALA A 206 -10.35 0.58 -7.45
CA ALA A 206 -11.62 -0.11 -7.54
C ALA A 206 -11.68 -1.13 -8.68
N ASP A 207 -10.94 -0.89 -9.78
CA ASP A 207 -10.89 -1.80 -10.93
C ASP A 207 -10.11 -3.09 -10.64
N ASN A 208 -9.35 -3.13 -9.54
CA ASN A 208 -8.62 -4.33 -9.10
C ASN A 208 -9.50 -5.27 -8.26
N LEU A 209 -10.70 -4.84 -7.89
CA LEU A 209 -11.56 -5.51 -6.93
C LEU A 209 -12.84 -6.04 -7.58
N GLU A 210 -13.37 -7.11 -7.00
CA GLU A 210 -14.70 -7.67 -7.27
C GLU A 210 -15.32 -8.11 -5.95
N ALA A 211 -16.49 -7.59 -5.62
CA ALA A 211 -17.20 -7.87 -4.36
C ALA A 211 -16.35 -7.70 -3.08
N GLY A 212 -15.45 -6.69 -3.04
CA GLY A 212 -14.59 -6.39 -1.89
C GLY A 212 -13.32 -7.25 -1.80
N HIS A 213 -13.06 -8.12 -2.75
CA HIS A 213 -11.86 -8.96 -2.86
C HIS A 213 -11.04 -8.59 -4.10
N PHE A 214 -9.75 -8.89 -4.08
CA PHE A 214 -8.96 -8.78 -5.29
C PHE A 214 -9.49 -9.72 -6.37
N LYS A 215 -9.55 -9.25 -7.60
CA LYS A 215 -9.81 -10.11 -8.76
C LYS A 215 -8.72 -11.20 -8.86
N SER A 216 -9.05 -12.32 -9.48
CA SER A 216 -8.07 -13.38 -9.68
C SER A 216 -6.81 -12.88 -10.41
N SER A 217 -5.67 -13.49 -10.13
CA SER A 217 -4.38 -13.21 -10.79
C SER A 217 -4.51 -13.14 -12.33
N LYS A 218 -5.28 -14.07 -12.90
CA LYS A 218 -5.53 -14.13 -14.36
C LYS A 218 -6.32 -12.92 -14.87
N GLN A 219 -7.37 -12.50 -14.14
CA GLN A 219 -8.17 -11.31 -14.52
C GLN A 219 -7.34 -10.04 -14.38
N LEU A 220 -6.65 -9.86 -13.25
CA LEU A 220 -5.77 -8.70 -13.04
C LEU A 220 -4.72 -8.60 -14.15
N ARG A 221 -4.05 -9.72 -14.48
CA ARG A 221 -3.07 -9.73 -15.56
C ARG A 221 -3.68 -9.31 -16.90
N ALA A 222 -4.84 -9.87 -17.25
CA ALA A 222 -5.50 -9.56 -18.53
C ALA A 222 -5.93 -8.09 -18.63
N GLU A 223 -6.24 -7.45 -17.51
CA GLU A 223 -6.67 -6.05 -17.47
C GLU A 223 -5.51 -5.06 -17.34
N ILE A 224 -4.44 -5.41 -16.62
CA ILE A 224 -3.32 -4.49 -16.35
C ILE A 224 -2.28 -4.55 -17.47
N GLU A 225 -1.93 -5.73 -17.97
CA GLU A 225 -0.84 -5.89 -18.95
C GLU A 225 -1.02 -5.03 -20.23
N PRO A 226 -2.23 -4.85 -20.79
CA PRO A 226 -2.45 -3.94 -21.92
C PRO A 226 -2.13 -2.47 -21.62
N LEU A 227 -2.30 -2.01 -20.36
CA LEU A 227 -2.01 -0.65 -19.94
C LEU A 227 -0.51 -0.32 -19.99
N LEU A 228 0.33 -1.34 -19.92
CA LEU A 228 1.79 -1.19 -19.98
C LEU A 228 2.31 -0.88 -21.39
N SER A 229 1.45 -0.97 -22.41
CA SER A 229 1.81 -0.67 -23.83
C SER A 229 3.04 -1.44 -24.32
N GLY A 230 3.17 -2.72 -23.91
CA GLY A 230 4.29 -3.60 -24.26
C GLY A 230 5.57 -3.39 -23.45
N ARG A 231 5.56 -2.52 -22.45
CA ARG A 231 6.68 -2.36 -21.51
C ARG A 231 6.76 -3.53 -20.56
N LYS A 232 7.96 -3.81 -20.08
CA LYS A 232 8.16 -4.75 -19.00
C LYS A 232 7.68 -4.13 -17.67
N PRO A 233 7.17 -4.93 -16.73
CA PRO A 233 6.73 -4.42 -15.43
C PRO A 233 7.79 -3.61 -14.68
N GLU A 234 9.06 -4.01 -14.75
CA GLU A 234 10.18 -3.30 -14.12
C GLU A 234 10.43 -1.88 -14.65
N ASP A 235 9.93 -1.55 -15.84
CA ASP A 235 9.98 -0.21 -16.44
C ASP A 235 8.80 0.67 -16.00
N VAL A 236 7.83 0.09 -15.28
CA VAL A 236 6.59 0.76 -14.88
C VAL A 236 6.71 1.36 -13.50
N VAL A 237 6.13 2.55 -13.34
CA VAL A 237 5.99 3.26 -12.08
C VAL A 237 4.52 3.36 -11.72
N VAL A 238 4.17 3.08 -10.48
CA VAL A 238 2.82 3.30 -9.95
C VAL A 238 2.79 4.51 -9.04
N MET A 239 1.71 5.28 -9.10
CA MET A 239 1.46 6.43 -8.24
C MET A 239 -0.02 6.51 -7.85
N CYS A 240 -0.34 7.40 -6.92
CA CYS A 240 -1.72 7.75 -6.58
C CYS A 240 -1.81 9.21 -6.07
N GLY A 241 -2.61 9.49 -5.02
CA GLY A 241 -2.66 10.79 -4.36
C GLY A 241 -1.44 11.06 -3.44
N SER A 242 -1.01 10.06 -2.66
CA SER A 242 0.02 10.23 -1.62
C SER A 242 0.93 9.01 -1.42
N GLY A 243 0.99 8.10 -2.39
CA GLY A 243 1.85 6.91 -2.32
C GLY A 243 1.32 5.77 -1.43
N VAL A 244 0.08 5.86 -0.97
CA VAL A 244 -0.56 4.82 -0.15
C VAL A 244 -1.32 3.83 -1.05
N THR A 245 -2.34 4.29 -1.76
CA THR A 245 -3.12 3.42 -2.66
C THR A 245 -2.36 3.02 -3.94
N ALA A 246 -1.23 3.65 -4.26
CA ALA A 246 -0.28 3.16 -5.26
C ALA A 246 0.25 1.77 -4.89
N CYS A 247 0.47 1.51 -3.60
CA CYS A 247 0.92 0.21 -3.11
C CYS A 247 -0.13 -0.90 -3.33
N HIS A 248 -1.43 -0.56 -3.29
CA HIS A 248 -2.49 -1.50 -3.67
C HIS A 248 -2.40 -1.89 -5.16
N LEU A 249 -2.16 -0.93 -6.06
CA LEU A 249 -1.96 -1.24 -7.48
C LEU A 249 -0.70 -2.08 -7.69
N LEU A 250 0.40 -1.77 -6.97
CA LEU A 250 1.60 -2.60 -6.99
C LEU A 250 1.31 -4.03 -6.51
N LEU A 251 0.57 -4.19 -5.40
CA LEU A 251 0.16 -5.49 -4.88
C LEU A 251 -0.68 -6.28 -5.90
N ALA A 252 -1.61 -5.61 -6.60
CA ALA A 252 -2.38 -6.21 -7.69
C ALA A 252 -1.49 -6.68 -8.85
N MET A 253 -0.48 -5.88 -9.23
CA MET A 253 0.50 -6.26 -10.25
C MET A 253 1.34 -7.46 -9.82
N GLU A 254 1.88 -7.46 -8.61
CA GLU A 254 2.65 -8.57 -8.06
C GLU A 254 1.80 -9.86 -7.97
N HIS A 255 0.54 -9.75 -7.52
CA HIS A 255 -0.39 -10.88 -7.49
C HIS A 255 -0.74 -11.40 -8.90
N ALA A 256 -0.77 -10.53 -9.90
CA ALA A 256 -0.97 -10.87 -11.30
C ALA A 256 0.27 -11.50 -11.97
N GLY A 257 1.42 -11.58 -11.28
CA GLY A 257 2.69 -12.02 -11.86
C GLY A 257 3.36 -10.98 -12.76
N LEU A 258 3.01 -9.70 -12.60
CA LEU A 258 3.62 -8.55 -13.28
C LEU A 258 4.62 -7.90 -12.30
N HIS A 259 5.75 -8.58 -12.08
CA HIS A 259 6.72 -8.26 -11.04
C HIS A 259 7.66 -7.11 -11.41
N GLY A 260 8.09 -6.36 -10.39
CA GLY A 260 9.21 -5.41 -10.50
C GLY A 260 8.82 -3.96 -10.74
N ALA A 261 7.52 -3.63 -10.80
CA ALA A 261 7.09 -2.23 -10.87
C ALA A 261 7.55 -1.45 -9.64
N ARG A 262 7.77 -0.14 -9.82
CA ARG A 262 8.32 0.75 -8.80
C ARG A 262 7.28 1.78 -8.35
N VAL A 263 7.44 2.35 -7.17
CA VAL A 263 6.49 3.31 -6.60
C VAL A 263 7.07 4.72 -6.60
N TYR A 264 6.35 5.67 -7.19
CA TYR A 264 6.57 7.09 -6.93
C TYR A 264 5.86 7.45 -5.61
N ALA A 265 6.60 7.40 -4.50
CA ALA A 265 6.04 7.57 -3.15
C ALA A 265 5.44 8.96 -2.93
N GLY A 266 6.04 10.02 -3.47
CA GLY A 266 5.50 11.38 -3.40
C GLY A 266 4.14 11.55 -4.07
N SER A 267 3.90 10.80 -5.13
CA SER A 267 2.63 10.75 -5.86
C SER A 267 2.11 12.14 -6.24
N TRP A 268 0.80 12.29 -6.45
CA TRP A 268 0.19 13.54 -6.87
C TRP A 268 0.46 14.70 -5.91
N SER A 269 0.30 14.50 -4.61
CA SER A 269 0.54 15.54 -3.60
C SER A 269 1.99 16.02 -3.57
N GLY A 270 2.95 15.13 -3.84
CA GLY A 270 4.36 15.48 -4.00
C GLY A 270 4.66 16.12 -5.36
N TRP A 271 3.95 15.70 -6.43
CA TRP A 271 4.10 16.30 -7.76
C TRP A 271 3.71 17.78 -7.76
N ILE A 272 2.52 18.09 -7.23
CA ILE A 272 1.98 19.46 -7.20
C ILE A 272 2.62 20.36 -6.14
N SER A 273 3.51 19.84 -5.30
CA SER A 273 4.27 20.68 -4.33
C SER A 273 5.22 21.64 -5.02
N ASP A 274 5.61 21.35 -6.26
CA ASP A 274 6.37 22.23 -7.13
C ASP A 274 5.46 22.75 -8.26
N PRO A 275 5.08 24.04 -8.25
CA PRO A 275 4.17 24.62 -9.22
C PRO A 275 4.75 24.72 -10.63
N SER A 276 6.05 24.48 -10.82
CA SER A 276 6.68 24.46 -12.14
C SER A 276 6.42 23.17 -12.91
N ARG A 277 5.99 22.09 -12.23
CA ARG A 277 5.72 20.80 -12.87
C ARG A 277 4.44 20.82 -13.68
N PRO A 278 4.47 20.26 -14.90
CA PRO A 278 3.32 20.28 -15.79
C PRO A 278 2.18 19.38 -15.28
N ILE A 279 0.95 19.76 -15.63
CA ILE A 279 -0.29 19.09 -15.26
C ILE A 279 -1.12 18.88 -16.50
N ALA A 280 -1.69 17.67 -16.66
CA ALA A 280 -2.67 17.35 -17.65
C ALA A 280 -4.07 17.17 -17.03
N ARG A 281 -5.11 17.29 -17.84
CA ARG A 281 -6.52 17.06 -17.53
C ARG A 281 -7.21 16.35 -18.67
N GLY A 282 -8.33 15.71 -18.40
CA GLY A 282 -9.05 14.90 -19.38
C GLY A 282 -8.44 13.50 -19.51
N LEU A 283 -8.64 12.86 -20.67
CA LEU A 283 -8.09 11.54 -21.00
C LEU A 283 -6.73 11.66 -21.67
#